data_e405778e9db5b32496c690bedf915dc8
#
_entry.id   e405778e9db5b32496c690bedf915dc8
#
_cell.length_a   1.000
_cell.length_b   1.000
_cell.length_c   1.000
_cell.angle_alpha   90.00
_cell.angle_beta   90.00
_cell.angle_gamma   90.00
#
_symmetry.space_group_name_H-M   'P 1'
#
loop_
_entity.id
_entity.type
_entity.pdbx_description
1 polymer ?
#
loop_
_entity_poly.entity_id
_entity_poly.type
_entity_poly.pdbx_seq_one_letter_code
_entity_poly.pdbx_strand_id
1 'polypeptide(L)'
;MITKQLFGEINSQQIYKFTLTNNNGMSVVLSNFGATIISINTPDKNGKITDVIGGYDTLESYIEADGYQGAIIGRVGNRICEGKFTLDGIDYNLYINNGPNHLHGGKIGYDKRVWNVLSTNDSDEPSIKFFLLSKDGEEGYPGNLSITITYSLSNEGALSIRYEATTDKKTIINLTNHTYFNLGGCDSGKIHDHILWLDADTYLPTDDSLIPTGEIRSVEGTPFDFRLPKKIGRDINLQNNDLVIAGGYDHCLNFVGGETDTPKLRAKVIHEASGRIMEMYTNQPCVQFYSGNFLGNEKYPFKNNCIQNKQIAFCLETQHMPDAINHDNFTSVILNPEEKYDYTTIYKFYC
;
A
#
# COMPACT_ATOMS: atom_id res chain seq x y z
N MET A 1 -15.00 11.44 15.54
CA MET A 1 -15.59 10.39 16.44
C MET A 1 -14.97 9.06 16.14
N ILE A 2 -14.65 8.26 17.19
CA ILE A 2 -14.13 6.88 17.03
C ILE A 2 -15.09 5.89 17.68
N THR A 3 -15.44 4.83 16.97
CA THR A 3 -16.15 3.68 17.55
C THR A 3 -15.29 2.42 17.46
N LYS A 4 -15.49 1.48 18.40
CA LYS A 4 -14.75 0.21 18.48
C LYS A 4 -15.73 -0.94 18.50
N GLN A 5 -15.52 -1.96 17.66
CA GLN A 5 -16.34 -3.17 17.56
C GLN A 5 -15.46 -4.41 17.53
N LEU A 6 -15.85 -5.47 18.23
CA LEU A 6 -15.17 -6.77 18.12
C LEU A 6 -15.32 -7.31 16.70
N PHE A 7 -14.21 -7.73 16.09
CA PHE A 7 -14.18 -8.31 14.74
C PHE A 7 -13.99 -9.84 14.80
N GLY A 8 -13.35 -10.34 15.83
CA GLY A 8 -13.11 -11.76 16.06
C GLY A 8 -11.96 -11.97 17.02
N GLU A 9 -11.38 -13.17 16.98
CA GLU A 9 -10.28 -13.58 17.86
C GLU A 9 -9.28 -14.44 17.09
N ILE A 10 -7.97 -14.26 17.37
CA ILE A 10 -6.88 -15.08 16.84
C ILE A 10 -5.98 -15.47 18.02
N ASN A 11 -5.80 -16.78 18.29
CA ASN A 11 -4.95 -17.29 19.36
C ASN A 11 -5.20 -16.59 20.72
N SER A 12 -6.48 -16.45 21.12
CA SER A 12 -6.92 -15.75 22.33
C SER A 12 -6.62 -14.24 22.37
N GLN A 13 -6.24 -13.65 21.25
CA GLN A 13 -6.10 -12.20 21.09
C GLN A 13 -7.34 -11.62 20.39
N GLN A 14 -7.98 -10.64 21.01
CA GLN A 14 -9.14 -9.99 20.42
C GLN A 14 -8.75 -9.06 19.28
N ILE A 15 -9.44 -9.20 18.17
CA ILE A 15 -9.31 -8.36 16.99
C ILE A 15 -10.50 -7.42 16.92
N TYR A 16 -10.23 -6.15 16.68
CA TYR A 16 -11.23 -5.10 16.66
C TYR A 16 -11.24 -4.36 15.32
N LYS A 17 -12.42 -3.83 14.99
CA LYS A 17 -12.60 -2.75 14.00
C LYS A 17 -12.74 -1.43 14.75
N PHE A 18 -12.07 -0.41 14.20
CA PHE A 18 -12.14 0.97 14.67
C PHE A 18 -12.67 1.82 13.51
N THR A 19 -13.80 2.51 13.72
CA THR A 19 -14.33 3.43 12.71
C THR A 19 -14.00 4.86 13.13
N LEU A 20 -13.20 5.53 12.31
CA LEU A 20 -12.94 6.96 12.39
C LEU A 20 -13.96 7.68 11.52
N THR A 21 -14.69 8.64 12.06
CA THR A 21 -15.67 9.45 11.30
C THR A 21 -15.36 10.92 11.52
N ASN A 22 -15.21 11.68 10.43
CA ASN A 22 -15.05 13.13 10.49
C ASN A 22 -16.39 13.85 10.51
N ASN A 23 -16.37 15.17 10.68
CA ASN A 23 -17.59 15.98 10.79
C ASN A 23 -18.36 16.11 9.45
N ASN A 24 -17.74 15.73 8.32
CA ASN A 24 -18.34 15.81 6.98
C ASN A 24 -18.90 14.44 6.49
N GLY A 25 -19.00 13.46 7.39
CA GLY A 25 -19.62 12.16 7.12
C GLY A 25 -18.74 11.15 6.38
N MET A 26 -17.48 11.48 6.07
CA MET A 26 -16.51 10.49 5.62
C MET A 26 -16.12 9.59 6.79
N SER A 27 -15.98 8.29 6.54
CA SER A 27 -15.54 7.34 7.55
C SER A 27 -14.50 6.36 7.01
N VAL A 28 -13.60 5.94 7.91
CA VAL A 28 -12.57 4.94 7.63
C VAL A 28 -12.66 3.85 8.69
N VAL A 29 -12.72 2.60 8.26
CA VAL A 29 -12.72 1.43 9.15
C VAL A 29 -11.34 0.79 9.13
N LEU A 30 -10.74 0.65 10.30
CA LEU A 30 -9.42 0.09 10.50
C LEU A 30 -9.49 -1.17 11.36
N SER A 31 -8.53 -2.08 11.23
CA SER A 31 -8.37 -3.24 12.13
C SER A 31 -6.99 -3.24 12.77
N ASN A 32 -6.89 -3.77 13.99
CA ASN A 32 -5.60 -4.10 14.59
C ASN A 32 -4.99 -5.42 14.06
N PHE A 33 -5.66 -6.15 13.19
CA PHE A 33 -5.04 -7.21 12.39
C PHE A 33 -4.48 -6.60 11.11
N GLY A 34 -3.16 -6.72 10.90
CA GLY A 34 -2.45 -6.12 9.77
C GLY A 34 -2.38 -4.58 9.79
N ALA A 35 -2.85 -3.91 10.86
CA ALA A 35 -3.14 -2.47 10.88
C ALA A 35 -3.94 -2.04 9.63
N THR A 36 -4.90 -2.87 9.22
CA THR A 36 -5.56 -2.90 7.91
C THR A 36 -6.60 -1.80 7.77
N ILE A 37 -6.66 -1.16 6.61
CA ILE A 37 -7.80 -0.34 6.17
C ILE A 37 -8.86 -1.29 5.58
N ILE A 38 -9.98 -1.45 6.28
CA ILE A 38 -11.09 -2.32 5.87
C ILE A 38 -12.02 -1.60 4.90
N SER A 39 -12.26 -0.29 5.13
CA SER A 39 -13.27 0.48 4.41
C SER A 39 -12.91 1.96 4.38
N ILE A 40 -13.15 2.62 3.26
CA ILE A 40 -13.12 4.08 3.11
C ILE A 40 -14.44 4.52 2.49
N ASN A 41 -15.31 5.12 3.31
CA ASN A 41 -16.61 5.57 2.88
C ASN A 41 -16.59 7.08 2.60
N THR A 42 -16.84 7.46 1.35
CA THR A 42 -16.77 8.84 0.91
C THR A 42 -17.96 9.20 0.02
N PRO A 43 -18.49 10.44 0.08
CA PRO A 43 -19.61 10.88 -0.77
C PRO A 43 -19.20 10.94 -2.25
N ASP A 44 -20.17 10.76 -3.14
CA ASP A 44 -20.07 11.13 -4.54
C ASP A 44 -20.62 12.55 -4.77
N LYS A 45 -20.58 13.03 -6.02
CA LYS A 45 -21.11 14.35 -6.43
C LYS A 45 -22.60 14.59 -6.10
N ASN A 46 -23.36 13.53 -5.77
CA ASN A 46 -24.77 13.60 -5.35
C ASN A 46 -24.93 13.40 -3.83
N GLY A 47 -23.83 13.27 -3.07
CA GLY A 47 -23.84 13.01 -1.64
C GLY A 47 -24.04 11.54 -1.25
N LYS A 48 -24.09 10.59 -2.21
CA LYS A 48 -24.19 9.16 -1.91
C LYS A 48 -22.87 8.66 -1.36
N ILE A 49 -22.89 8.18 -0.12
CA ILE A 49 -21.73 7.53 0.52
C ILE A 49 -21.53 6.14 -0.10
N THR A 50 -20.28 5.83 -0.49
CA THR A 50 -19.88 4.53 -1.03
C THR A 50 -18.51 4.16 -0.50
N ASP A 51 -18.29 2.88 -0.22
CA ASP A 51 -16.98 2.33 0.07
C ASP A 51 -16.16 2.24 -1.22
N VAL A 52 -15.01 2.92 -1.26
CA VAL A 52 -14.18 3.07 -2.45
C VAL A 52 -12.97 2.16 -2.46
N ILE A 53 -12.94 1.12 -1.60
CA ILE A 53 -11.84 0.15 -1.57
C ILE A 53 -12.33 -1.30 -1.56
N GLY A 54 -11.53 -2.19 -2.15
CA GLY A 54 -11.63 -3.63 -1.95
C GLY A 54 -11.22 -4.02 -0.52
N GLY A 55 -11.83 -5.08 0.00
CA GLY A 55 -11.56 -5.61 1.33
C GLY A 55 -12.59 -6.68 1.65
N TYR A 56 -12.52 -7.28 2.84
CA TYR A 56 -13.37 -8.40 3.23
C TYR A 56 -14.34 -8.06 4.35
N ASP A 57 -15.46 -8.81 4.43
CA ASP A 57 -16.46 -8.64 5.48
C ASP A 57 -16.05 -9.32 6.79
N THR A 58 -15.24 -10.38 6.74
CA THR A 58 -14.91 -11.24 7.89
C THR A 58 -13.42 -11.27 8.20
N LEU A 59 -13.08 -11.49 9.47
CA LEU A 59 -11.70 -11.69 9.90
C LEU A 59 -11.07 -12.92 9.27
N GLU A 60 -11.83 -14.01 9.13
CA GLU A 60 -11.39 -15.26 8.50
C GLU A 60 -10.85 -15.01 7.09
N SER A 61 -11.57 -14.21 6.29
CA SER A 61 -11.14 -13.85 4.94
C SER A 61 -9.80 -13.09 4.95
N TYR A 62 -9.57 -12.18 5.91
CA TYR A 62 -8.28 -11.49 6.06
C TYR A 62 -7.15 -12.43 6.51
N ILE A 63 -7.46 -13.46 7.32
CA ILE A 63 -6.47 -14.45 7.76
C ILE A 63 -6.03 -15.34 6.59
N GLU A 64 -6.97 -15.82 5.79
CA GLU A 64 -6.74 -16.83 4.77
C GLU A 64 -6.39 -16.28 3.38
N ALA A 65 -6.83 -15.06 3.04
CA ALA A 65 -6.54 -14.47 1.73
C ALA A 65 -5.09 -14.01 1.61
N ASP A 66 -4.53 -14.12 0.41
CA ASP A 66 -3.13 -13.81 0.10
C ASP A 66 -2.93 -12.44 -0.59
N GLY A 67 -4.00 -11.68 -0.80
CA GLY A 67 -3.95 -10.44 -1.60
C GLY A 67 -3.61 -9.17 -0.83
N TYR A 68 -3.26 -9.25 0.45
CA TYR A 68 -2.80 -8.12 1.29
C TYR A 68 -3.77 -6.93 1.42
N GLN A 69 -5.06 -7.12 1.18
CA GLN A 69 -6.07 -6.05 1.06
C GLN A 69 -6.05 -5.07 2.24
N GLY A 70 -5.64 -3.83 1.94
CA GLY A 70 -5.64 -2.70 2.88
C GLY A 70 -4.61 -2.75 4.00
N ALA A 71 -3.78 -3.81 4.07
CA ALA A 71 -2.85 -4.03 5.16
C ALA A 71 -1.59 -3.16 5.07
N ILE A 72 -0.94 -2.96 6.22
CA ILE A 72 0.44 -2.48 6.28
C ILE A 72 1.37 -3.61 5.87
N ILE A 73 2.25 -3.32 4.94
CA ILE A 73 3.24 -4.24 4.38
C ILE A 73 4.61 -3.96 4.97
N GLY A 74 5.30 -4.99 5.35
CA GLY A 74 6.65 -4.97 5.92
C GLY A 74 7.09 -6.35 6.43
N ARG A 75 8.41 -6.50 6.80
CA ARG A 75 9.40 -5.44 7.03
C ARG A 75 9.78 -4.70 5.75
N VAL A 76 9.90 -5.40 4.62
CA VAL A 76 10.18 -4.82 3.31
C VAL A 76 9.02 -5.11 2.37
N GLY A 77 8.37 -4.07 1.90
CA GLY A 77 7.34 -4.12 0.86
C GLY A 77 7.93 -4.46 -0.50
N ASN A 78 7.10 -5.05 -1.37
CA ASN A 78 7.49 -5.55 -2.67
C ASN A 78 8.54 -6.69 -2.58
N ARG A 79 9.31 -6.95 -3.66
CA ARG A 79 10.17 -8.13 -3.78
C ARG A 79 11.61 -7.87 -3.36
N ILE A 80 12.27 -8.95 -2.90
CA ILE A 80 13.72 -9.07 -2.76
C ILE A 80 14.15 -10.30 -3.57
N CYS A 81 15.08 -10.09 -4.49
CA CYS A 81 15.57 -11.09 -5.44
C CYS A 81 16.11 -12.32 -4.70
N GLU A 82 15.60 -13.52 -5.05
CA GLU A 82 15.94 -14.81 -4.42
C GLU A 82 15.85 -14.81 -2.88
N GLY A 83 15.19 -13.81 -2.28
CA GLY A 83 15.15 -13.62 -0.83
C GLY A 83 16.53 -13.42 -0.20
N LYS A 84 17.48 -12.85 -0.91
CA LYS A 84 18.86 -12.70 -0.44
C LYS A 84 19.31 -11.26 -0.45
N PHE A 85 20.11 -10.90 0.53
CA PHE A 85 20.86 -9.65 0.54
C PHE A 85 22.10 -9.75 1.43
N THR A 86 23.09 -8.90 1.17
CA THR A 86 24.28 -8.76 2.02
C THR A 86 24.22 -7.42 2.75
N LEU A 87 24.46 -7.42 4.06
CA LEU A 87 24.53 -6.23 4.89
C LEU A 87 25.77 -6.29 5.79
N ASP A 88 26.67 -5.32 5.67
CA ASP A 88 27.96 -5.28 6.39
C ASP A 88 28.78 -6.58 6.24
N GLY A 89 28.76 -7.19 5.03
CA GLY A 89 29.48 -8.43 4.74
C GLY A 89 28.86 -9.71 5.31
N ILE A 90 27.64 -9.63 5.85
CA ILE A 90 26.85 -10.77 6.33
C ILE A 90 25.75 -11.04 5.34
N ASP A 91 25.65 -12.28 4.88
CA ASP A 91 24.58 -12.73 3.98
C ASP A 91 23.33 -13.12 4.77
N TYR A 92 22.19 -12.59 4.35
CA TYR A 92 20.87 -12.87 4.90
C TYR A 92 20.02 -13.60 3.89
N ASN A 93 19.28 -14.62 4.37
CA ASN A 93 18.34 -15.39 3.57
C ASN A 93 16.95 -15.23 4.17
N LEU A 94 16.03 -14.71 3.37
CA LEU A 94 14.63 -14.47 3.74
C LEU A 94 13.75 -15.63 3.25
N TYR A 95 12.56 -15.75 3.83
CA TYR A 95 11.59 -16.75 3.41
C TYR A 95 11.13 -16.51 1.95
N ILE A 96 11.20 -17.54 1.09
CA ILE A 96 10.72 -17.49 -0.30
C ILE A 96 9.23 -17.80 -0.33
N ASN A 97 8.42 -16.84 -0.78
CA ASN A 97 6.96 -16.93 -0.82
C ASN A 97 6.32 -16.48 -2.14
N ASN A 98 7.12 -16.07 -3.14
CA ASN A 98 6.62 -15.65 -4.43
C ASN A 98 7.55 -16.10 -5.57
N GLY A 99 7.25 -17.27 -6.16
CA GLY A 99 8.16 -17.91 -7.12
C GLY A 99 9.54 -18.10 -6.51
N PRO A 100 10.63 -17.58 -7.12
CA PRO A 100 11.97 -17.65 -6.56
C PRO A 100 12.25 -16.56 -5.50
N ASN A 101 11.34 -15.58 -5.32
CA ASN A 101 11.61 -14.36 -4.59
C ASN A 101 10.93 -14.31 -3.21
N HIS A 102 11.42 -13.42 -2.37
CA HIS A 102 10.73 -12.98 -1.17
C HIS A 102 9.79 -11.82 -1.54
N LEU A 103 8.59 -11.79 -0.96
CA LEU A 103 7.57 -10.76 -1.21
C LEU A 103 6.94 -10.31 0.10
N HIS A 104 6.75 -8.99 0.25
CA HIS A 104 5.91 -8.34 1.27
C HIS A 104 6.18 -8.77 2.72
N GLY A 105 7.45 -9.03 3.07
CA GLY A 105 7.84 -9.36 4.44
C GLY A 105 7.81 -10.85 4.78
N GLY A 106 7.48 -11.74 3.81
CA GLY A 106 7.64 -13.18 3.95
C GLY A 106 6.36 -13.96 4.21
N LYS A 107 6.48 -15.08 4.90
CA LYS A 107 5.38 -16.01 5.17
C LYS A 107 4.36 -15.40 6.14
N ILE A 108 4.84 -14.71 7.17
CA ILE A 108 4.04 -14.03 8.16
C ILE A 108 4.49 -12.56 8.18
N GLY A 109 4.12 -11.82 7.12
CA GLY A 109 4.35 -10.40 7.01
C GLY A 109 3.52 -9.60 8.02
N TYR A 110 3.67 -8.29 8.00
CA TYR A 110 2.97 -7.40 8.94
C TYR A 110 1.45 -7.38 8.74
N ASP A 111 0.98 -7.75 7.55
CA ASP A 111 -0.41 -7.97 7.18
C ASP A 111 -1.09 -9.09 7.99
N LYS A 112 -0.33 -10.11 8.44
CA LYS A 112 -0.81 -11.26 9.23
C LYS A 112 -0.52 -11.13 10.73
N ARG A 113 -0.10 -9.95 11.19
CA ARG A 113 0.23 -9.71 12.61
C ARG A 113 -0.89 -8.97 13.32
N VAL A 114 -1.04 -9.27 14.60
CA VAL A 114 -1.90 -8.49 15.51
C VAL A 114 -1.09 -7.33 16.06
N TRP A 115 -1.54 -6.11 15.77
CA TRP A 115 -0.92 -4.88 16.24
C TRP A 115 -1.54 -4.42 17.54
N ASN A 116 -0.72 -3.91 18.45
CA ASN A 116 -1.19 -3.30 19.68
C ASN A 116 -1.72 -1.89 19.41
N VAL A 117 -2.86 -1.55 19.99
CA VAL A 117 -3.37 -0.17 19.98
C VAL A 117 -2.68 0.61 21.10
N LEU A 118 -1.84 1.59 20.76
CA LEU A 118 -1.16 2.44 21.74
C LEU A 118 -2.06 3.57 22.24
N SER A 119 -2.78 4.20 21.33
CA SER A 119 -3.67 5.32 21.69
C SER A 119 -4.75 5.52 20.63
N THR A 120 -5.85 6.12 21.05
CA THR A 120 -6.88 6.69 20.20
C THR A 120 -7.11 8.14 20.64
N ASN A 121 -7.31 9.03 19.66
CA ASN A 121 -7.71 10.42 19.93
C ASN A 121 -9.07 10.66 19.26
N ASP A 122 -10.12 10.75 20.07
CA ASP A 122 -11.48 11.00 19.63
C ASP A 122 -11.76 12.53 19.65
N SER A 123 -11.18 13.21 18.68
CA SER A 123 -11.32 14.65 18.43
C SER A 123 -12.07 14.90 17.13
N ASP A 124 -12.18 16.17 16.72
CA ASP A 124 -12.72 16.58 15.42
C ASP A 124 -11.92 15.97 14.24
N GLU A 125 -10.65 15.69 14.47
CA GLU A 125 -9.77 14.92 13.56
C GLU A 125 -9.33 13.63 14.28
N PRO A 126 -10.16 12.57 14.22
CA PRO A 126 -9.91 11.35 14.95
C PRO A 126 -8.66 10.64 14.46
N SER A 127 -7.90 10.05 15.39
CA SER A 127 -6.70 9.29 15.06
C SER A 127 -6.52 8.06 15.94
N ILE A 128 -5.84 7.05 15.39
CA ILE A 128 -5.47 5.82 16.08
C ILE A 128 -4.01 5.49 15.81
N LYS A 129 -3.31 5.03 16.83
CA LYS A 129 -1.90 4.63 16.76
C LYS A 129 -1.76 3.15 17.05
N PHE A 130 -1.23 2.40 16.09
CA PHE A 130 -0.88 0.99 16.19
C PHE A 130 0.62 0.81 16.41
N PHE A 131 1.01 -0.23 17.13
CA PHE A 131 2.39 -0.59 17.41
C PHE A 131 2.63 -2.07 17.13
N LEU A 132 3.78 -2.37 16.55
CA LEU A 132 4.31 -3.73 16.36
C LEU A 132 5.80 -3.75 16.70
N LEU A 133 6.21 -4.78 17.45
CA LEU A 133 7.62 -5.15 17.58
C LEU A 133 7.90 -6.34 16.66
N SER A 134 8.74 -6.13 15.65
CA SER A 134 9.29 -7.17 14.81
C SER A 134 10.66 -7.56 15.36
N LYS A 135 10.79 -8.83 15.80
CA LYS A 135 11.98 -9.30 16.51
C LYS A 135 13.16 -9.57 15.57
N ASP A 136 14.38 -9.51 16.12
CA ASP A 136 15.60 -9.93 15.41
C ASP A 136 15.46 -11.36 14.91
N GLY A 137 15.78 -11.60 13.63
CA GLY A 137 15.66 -12.87 12.95
C GLY A 137 14.25 -13.22 12.43
N GLU A 138 13.22 -12.40 12.70
CA GLU A 138 11.87 -12.65 12.18
C GLU A 138 11.88 -12.59 10.64
N GLU A 139 11.32 -13.63 9.98
CA GLU A 139 11.36 -13.86 8.53
C GLU A 139 12.77 -13.80 7.89
N GLY A 140 13.83 -13.84 8.71
CA GLY A 140 15.24 -13.74 8.31
C GLY A 140 15.87 -12.34 8.42
N TYR A 141 15.11 -11.33 8.80
CA TYR A 141 15.59 -9.94 8.90
C TYR A 141 16.38 -9.67 10.20
N PRO A 142 17.52 -8.95 10.14
CA PRO A 142 18.28 -8.60 11.35
C PRO A 142 17.64 -7.45 12.14
N GLY A 143 17.87 -7.45 13.45
CA GLY A 143 17.52 -6.39 14.39
C GLY A 143 16.06 -6.41 14.84
N ASN A 144 15.85 -5.98 16.10
CA ASN A 144 14.53 -5.68 16.61
C ASN A 144 14.06 -4.34 16.02
N LEU A 145 12.89 -4.33 15.38
CA LEU A 145 12.31 -3.14 14.79
C LEU A 145 11.03 -2.77 15.54
N SER A 146 11.02 -1.60 16.16
CA SER A 146 9.84 -1.02 16.81
C SER A 146 9.11 -0.14 15.79
N ILE A 147 7.87 -0.49 15.44
CA ILE A 147 7.10 0.18 14.39
C ILE A 147 5.85 0.79 14.97
N THR A 148 5.55 2.00 14.58
CA THR A 148 4.31 2.70 14.88
C THR A 148 3.64 3.17 13.60
N ILE A 149 2.36 2.86 13.45
CA ILE A 149 1.51 3.37 12.36
C ILE A 149 0.43 4.26 12.96
N THR A 150 0.38 5.51 12.53
CA THR A 150 -0.67 6.43 12.96
C THR A 150 -1.60 6.73 11.79
N TYR A 151 -2.87 6.41 11.97
CA TYR A 151 -3.94 6.82 11.05
C TYR A 151 -4.65 8.04 11.62
N SER A 152 -4.89 9.06 10.80
CA SER A 152 -5.73 10.21 11.16
C SER A 152 -6.64 10.60 10.00
N LEU A 153 -7.85 11.06 10.33
CA LEU A 153 -8.85 11.48 9.35
C LEU A 153 -9.21 12.94 9.59
N SER A 154 -8.88 13.82 8.63
CA SER A 154 -9.20 15.24 8.73
C SER A 154 -10.62 15.56 8.25
N ASN A 155 -11.10 16.76 8.63
CA ASN A 155 -12.38 17.25 8.14
C ASN A 155 -12.38 17.60 6.64
N GLU A 156 -11.21 17.84 6.04
CA GLU A 156 -11.06 18.04 4.59
C GLU A 156 -11.06 16.72 3.78
N GLY A 157 -11.36 15.59 4.42
CA GLY A 157 -11.42 14.29 3.76
C GLY A 157 -10.06 13.65 3.50
N ALA A 158 -9.04 14.02 4.27
CA ALA A 158 -7.71 13.45 4.15
C ALA A 158 -7.48 12.32 5.18
N LEU A 159 -7.24 11.09 4.69
CA LEU A 159 -6.74 9.98 5.48
C LEU A 159 -5.21 10.01 5.42
N SER A 160 -4.57 10.29 6.55
CA SER A 160 -3.12 10.26 6.69
C SER A 160 -2.67 8.94 7.33
N ILE A 161 -1.59 8.38 6.80
CA ILE A 161 -0.88 7.21 7.32
C ILE A 161 0.55 7.64 7.58
N ARG A 162 0.96 7.72 8.85
CA ARG A 162 2.35 7.98 9.23
C ARG A 162 3.01 6.70 9.68
N TYR A 163 4.15 6.40 9.10
CA TYR A 163 5.00 5.25 9.37
C TYR A 163 6.23 5.72 10.15
N GLU A 164 6.39 5.23 11.38
CA GLU A 164 7.55 5.55 12.22
C GLU A 164 8.20 4.25 12.66
N ALA A 165 9.53 4.14 12.58
CA ALA A 165 10.24 3.00 13.10
C ALA A 165 11.64 3.36 13.61
N THR A 166 12.12 2.56 14.59
CA THR A 166 13.49 2.57 15.10
C THR A 166 13.97 1.14 15.28
N THR A 167 15.27 0.93 15.21
CA THR A 167 15.92 -0.37 15.34
C THR A 167 17.04 -0.35 16.37
N ASP A 168 17.35 -1.51 16.97
CA ASP A 168 18.51 -1.70 17.84
C ASP A 168 19.76 -2.21 17.12
N LYS A 169 19.60 -2.62 15.86
CA LYS A 169 20.68 -3.14 15.00
C LYS A 169 20.42 -2.72 13.56
N LYS A 170 21.49 -2.45 12.79
CA LYS A 170 21.35 -2.14 11.36
C LYS A 170 20.48 -3.17 10.66
N THR A 171 19.47 -2.73 9.91
CA THR A 171 18.50 -3.54 9.21
C THR A 171 18.05 -2.87 7.92
N ILE A 172 17.21 -3.55 7.15
CA ILE A 172 16.51 -2.96 5.99
C ILE A 172 15.03 -2.78 6.33
N ILE A 173 14.44 -1.70 5.81
CA ILE A 173 13.03 -1.36 6.00
C ILE A 173 12.45 -0.67 4.77
N ASN A 174 11.26 -1.05 4.37
CA ASN A 174 10.49 -0.39 3.32
C ASN A 174 9.00 -0.66 3.56
N LEU A 175 8.32 0.23 4.27
CA LEU A 175 6.92 0.06 4.65
C LEU A 175 6.01 0.69 3.60
N THR A 176 4.88 0.04 3.33
CA THR A 176 3.81 0.57 2.48
C THR A 176 2.44 0.12 2.97
N ASN A 177 1.38 0.60 2.32
CA ASN A 177 0.00 0.15 2.53
C ASN A 177 -0.60 -0.36 1.22
N HIS A 178 -1.20 -1.55 1.25
CA HIS A 178 -1.69 -2.25 0.06
C HIS A 178 -3.20 -2.09 -0.12
N THR A 179 -3.69 -0.85 -0.13
CA THR A 179 -5.12 -0.56 -0.33
C THR A 179 -5.50 -0.64 -1.80
N TYR A 180 -6.54 -1.40 -2.09
CA TYR A 180 -7.14 -1.59 -3.42
C TYR A 180 -8.27 -0.58 -3.64
N PHE A 181 -8.04 0.45 -4.43
CA PHE A 181 -8.99 1.54 -4.69
C PHE A 181 -9.87 1.27 -5.91
N ASN A 182 -11.14 1.66 -5.81
CA ASN A 182 -12.04 1.89 -6.93
C ASN A 182 -13.00 3.03 -6.57
N LEU A 183 -12.79 4.22 -7.13
CA LEU A 183 -13.56 5.42 -6.77
C LEU A 183 -15.03 5.36 -7.20
N GLY A 184 -15.40 4.39 -8.04
CA GLY A 184 -16.78 4.09 -8.38
C GLY A 184 -17.50 3.24 -7.32
N GLY A 185 -16.73 2.57 -6.46
CA GLY A 185 -17.15 1.48 -5.60
C GLY A 185 -16.79 0.13 -6.19
N CYS A 186 -16.68 -0.88 -5.35
CA CYS A 186 -16.21 -2.22 -5.72
C CYS A 186 -17.09 -2.89 -6.83
N ASP A 187 -18.38 -2.57 -6.87
CA ASP A 187 -19.35 -3.09 -7.84
C ASP A 187 -19.47 -2.27 -9.15
N SER A 188 -18.69 -1.19 -9.28
CA SER A 188 -18.75 -0.31 -10.46
C SER A 188 -18.05 -0.87 -11.70
N GLY A 189 -17.41 -2.03 -11.60
CA GLY A 189 -16.66 -2.66 -12.68
C GLY A 189 -15.19 -2.30 -12.68
N LYS A 190 -14.52 -2.43 -13.83
CA LYS A 190 -13.07 -2.23 -13.97
C LYS A 190 -12.67 -0.77 -13.78
N ILE A 191 -11.43 -0.60 -13.31
CA ILE A 191 -10.83 0.73 -13.09
C ILE A 191 -10.43 1.47 -14.38
N HIS A 192 -10.73 0.94 -15.53
CA HIS A 192 -10.26 1.43 -16.83
C HIS A 192 -10.66 2.88 -17.13
N ASP A 193 -11.81 3.33 -16.61
CA ASP A 193 -12.30 4.72 -16.79
C ASP A 193 -11.78 5.71 -15.76
N HIS A 194 -11.02 5.26 -14.75
CA HIS A 194 -10.33 6.17 -13.84
C HIS A 194 -9.23 6.91 -14.59
N ILE A 195 -9.18 8.22 -14.43
CA ILE A 195 -8.15 9.09 -14.99
C ILE A 195 -7.06 9.24 -13.94
N LEU A 196 -5.85 8.81 -14.26
CA LEU A 196 -4.69 8.88 -13.39
C LEU A 196 -3.70 9.93 -13.90
N TRP A 197 -3.17 10.72 -12.99
CA TRP A 197 -1.98 11.55 -13.12
C TRP A 197 -0.96 11.15 -12.07
N LEU A 198 0.33 11.07 -12.45
CA LEU A 198 1.46 10.81 -11.56
C LEU A 198 2.58 11.81 -11.79
N ASP A 199 3.13 12.35 -10.71
CA ASP A 199 4.33 13.19 -10.68
C ASP A 199 5.60 12.31 -10.76
N ALA A 200 5.73 11.52 -11.83
CA ALA A 200 6.81 10.57 -12.03
C ALA A 200 7.37 10.67 -13.44
N ASP A 201 8.69 10.68 -13.58
CA ASP A 201 9.39 10.81 -14.88
C ASP A 201 10.15 9.55 -15.28
N THR A 202 10.32 8.60 -14.36
CA THR A 202 10.95 7.30 -14.62
C THR A 202 10.19 6.16 -13.96
N TYR A 203 10.44 4.93 -14.42
CA TYR A 203 9.94 3.70 -13.85
C TYR A 203 11.01 2.61 -13.85
N LEU A 204 10.79 1.55 -13.11
CA LEU A 204 11.67 0.40 -13.05
C LEU A 204 11.11 -0.73 -13.93
N PRO A 205 11.77 -1.08 -15.04
CA PRO A 205 11.48 -2.30 -15.78
C PRO A 205 11.79 -3.54 -14.93
N THR A 206 11.00 -4.59 -15.13
CA THR A 206 11.17 -5.84 -14.39
C THR A 206 11.51 -7.01 -15.31
N ASP A 207 12.11 -8.04 -14.75
CA ASP A 207 12.24 -9.35 -15.38
C ASP A 207 10.93 -10.16 -15.29
N ASP A 208 10.94 -11.40 -15.82
CA ASP A 208 9.77 -12.30 -15.82
C ASP A 208 9.31 -12.71 -14.41
N SER A 209 10.12 -12.50 -13.38
CA SER A 209 9.81 -12.75 -11.97
C SER A 209 9.34 -11.49 -11.24
N LEU A 210 9.16 -10.38 -11.96
CA LEU A 210 8.79 -9.06 -11.46
C LEU A 210 9.82 -8.44 -10.51
N ILE A 211 11.10 -8.79 -10.66
CA ILE A 211 12.23 -8.14 -10.00
C ILE A 211 12.73 -6.99 -10.89
N PRO A 212 13.00 -5.80 -10.32
CA PRO A 212 13.62 -4.70 -11.08
C PRO A 212 14.95 -5.13 -11.71
N THR A 213 15.16 -4.77 -12.98
CA THR A 213 16.41 -5.11 -13.71
C THR A 213 17.62 -4.26 -13.30
N GLY A 214 17.41 -3.26 -12.42
CA GLY A 214 18.39 -2.24 -12.09
C GLY A 214 18.37 -1.01 -13.02
N GLU A 215 17.67 -1.10 -14.16
CA GLU A 215 17.47 0.04 -15.06
C GLU A 215 16.46 1.02 -14.46
N ILE A 216 16.75 2.32 -14.59
CA ILE A 216 15.82 3.41 -14.31
C ILE A 216 15.47 4.03 -15.69
N ARG A 217 14.27 3.73 -16.19
CA ARG A 217 13.85 4.09 -17.55
C ARG A 217 12.91 5.28 -17.55
N SER A 218 13.07 6.20 -18.50
CA SER A 218 12.13 7.31 -18.71
C SER A 218 10.73 6.80 -19.06
N VAL A 219 9.71 7.45 -18.50
CA VAL A 219 8.30 7.16 -18.85
C VAL A 219 7.94 7.72 -20.24
N GLU A 220 8.72 8.67 -20.77
CA GLU A 220 8.42 9.38 -22.01
C GLU A 220 8.24 8.44 -23.20
N GLY A 221 7.10 8.56 -23.90
CA GLY A 221 6.78 7.72 -25.05
C GLY A 221 6.40 6.28 -24.69
N THR A 222 6.23 5.95 -23.40
CA THR A 222 5.84 4.62 -22.93
C THR A 222 4.40 4.59 -22.40
N PRO A 223 3.79 3.41 -22.21
CA PRO A 223 2.50 3.27 -21.53
C PRO A 223 2.49 3.81 -20.08
N PHE A 224 3.66 3.93 -19.45
CA PHE A 224 3.83 4.38 -18.05
C PHE A 224 3.86 5.91 -17.91
N ASP A 225 3.76 6.67 -19.01
CA ASP A 225 3.72 8.14 -18.98
C ASP A 225 2.35 8.64 -18.51
N PHE A 226 2.22 8.90 -17.22
CA PHE A 226 1.06 9.52 -16.56
C PHE A 226 1.31 10.98 -16.18
N ARG A 227 2.35 11.64 -16.70
CA ARG A 227 2.63 13.06 -16.45
C ARG A 227 1.53 13.99 -16.99
N LEU A 228 0.80 13.54 -17.99
CA LEU A 228 -0.47 14.11 -18.41
C LEU A 228 -1.60 13.14 -18.00
N PRO A 229 -2.69 13.64 -17.39
CA PRO A 229 -3.80 12.80 -16.96
C PRO A 229 -4.35 11.96 -18.11
N LYS A 230 -4.47 10.65 -17.88
CA LYS A 230 -5.04 9.70 -18.87
C LYS A 230 -5.82 8.60 -18.20
N LYS A 231 -6.79 8.01 -18.93
CA LYS A 231 -7.51 6.83 -18.44
C LYS A 231 -6.55 5.65 -18.26
N ILE A 232 -6.66 4.94 -17.13
CA ILE A 232 -5.87 3.73 -16.83
C ILE A 232 -6.02 2.70 -17.96
N GLY A 233 -7.25 2.51 -18.45
CA GLY A 233 -7.55 1.56 -19.54
C GLY A 233 -7.01 1.93 -20.91
N ARG A 234 -6.50 3.16 -21.13
CA ARG A 234 -6.04 3.61 -22.44
C ARG A 234 -4.94 2.74 -23.02
N ASP A 235 -3.93 2.43 -22.21
CA ASP A 235 -2.70 1.78 -22.66
C ASP A 235 -2.48 0.40 -22.02
N ILE A 236 -3.33 -0.03 -21.06
CA ILE A 236 -3.13 -1.21 -20.22
C ILE A 236 -3.02 -2.53 -21.00
N ASN A 237 -3.58 -2.60 -22.19
CA ASN A 237 -3.57 -3.78 -23.07
C ASN A 237 -2.61 -3.66 -24.26
N LEU A 238 -1.74 -2.64 -24.30
CA LEU A 238 -0.73 -2.52 -25.33
C LEU A 238 0.25 -3.69 -25.29
N GLN A 239 0.76 -4.08 -26.46
CA GLN A 239 1.82 -5.09 -26.61
C GLN A 239 3.18 -4.46 -26.28
N ASN A 240 3.30 -3.95 -25.05
CA ASN A 240 4.54 -3.49 -24.45
C ASN A 240 5.07 -4.61 -23.55
N ASN A 241 6.34 -4.94 -23.63
CA ASN A 241 6.91 -6.10 -22.94
C ASN A 241 6.71 -6.02 -21.43
N ASP A 242 6.95 -4.87 -20.82
CA ASP A 242 6.83 -4.68 -19.38
C ASP A 242 5.35 -4.86 -18.92
N LEU A 243 4.37 -4.35 -19.69
CA LEU A 243 2.94 -4.57 -19.40
C LEU A 243 2.52 -6.04 -19.59
N VAL A 244 3.05 -6.71 -20.59
CA VAL A 244 2.71 -8.12 -20.89
C VAL A 244 3.19 -9.04 -19.78
N ILE A 245 4.42 -8.86 -19.30
CA ILE A 245 4.99 -9.63 -18.18
C ILE A 245 4.13 -9.48 -16.92
N ALA A 246 3.74 -8.27 -16.57
CA ALA A 246 2.94 -7.98 -15.37
C ALA A 246 1.43 -8.21 -15.57
N GLY A 247 0.97 -8.47 -16.79
CA GLY A 247 -0.45 -8.59 -17.13
C GLY A 247 -1.25 -7.29 -17.02
N GLY A 248 -0.56 -6.13 -17.03
CA GLY A 248 -1.04 -4.77 -16.84
C GLY A 248 0.00 -3.93 -16.11
N TYR A 249 -0.41 -2.89 -15.39
CA TYR A 249 0.51 -2.12 -14.56
C TYR A 249 0.80 -2.88 -13.26
N ASP A 250 2.08 -3.08 -12.95
CA ASP A 250 2.61 -3.56 -11.66
C ASP A 250 4.08 -3.11 -11.56
N HIS A 251 4.30 -1.79 -11.55
CA HIS A 251 5.62 -1.21 -11.69
C HIS A 251 5.84 -0.08 -10.69
N CYS A 252 7.07 0.04 -10.24
CA CYS A 252 7.52 1.16 -9.42
C CYS A 252 7.82 2.36 -10.32
N LEU A 253 7.13 3.48 -10.06
CA LEU A 253 7.37 4.77 -10.71
C LEU A 253 8.06 5.70 -9.72
N ASN A 254 9.14 6.35 -10.18
CA ASN A 254 9.95 7.24 -9.36
C ASN A 254 9.45 8.66 -9.50
N PHE A 255 9.17 9.31 -8.37
CA PHE A 255 8.69 10.69 -8.36
C PHE A 255 9.76 11.69 -8.73
N VAL A 256 9.35 12.75 -9.40
CA VAL A 256 10.23 13.88 -9.74
C VAL A 256 10.82 14.48 -8.46
N GLY A 257 12.15 14.52 -8.40
CA GLY A 257 12.88 15.00 -7.22
C GLY A 257 12.93 14.02 -6.05
N GLY A 258 12.42 12.80 -6.21
CA GLY A 258 12.55 11.71 -5.22
C GLY A 258 11.91 12.00 -3.86
N GLU A 259 12.59 11.57 -2.80
CA GLU A 259 12.21 11.79 -1.40
C GLU A 259 12.19 13.27 -1.03
N THR A 260 11.29 13.64 -0.10
CA THR A 260 11.15 15.05 0.33
C THR A 260 10.90 15.12 1.85
N ASP A 261 11.24 16.26 2.48
CA ASP A 261 11.06 16.46 3.93
C ASP A 261 9.58 16.42 4.35
N THR A 262 8.69 16.86 3.48
CA THR A 262 7.25 16.92 3.73
C THR A 262 6.46 16.30 2.59
N PRO A 263 5.27 15.71 2.86
CA PRO A 263 4.43 15.14 1.81
C PRO A 263 4.10 16.14 0.70
N LYS A 264 4.33 15.76 -0.56
CA LYS A 264 3.97 16.51 -1.77
C LYS A 264 2.90 15.77 -2.54
N LEU A 265 2.08 16.51 -3.30
CA LEU A 265 1.13 15.91 -4.25
C LEU A 265 1.90 15.11 -5.31
N ARG A 266 1.65 13.79 -5.36
CA ARG A 266 2.35 12.84 -6.21
C ARG A 266 1.43 12.08 -7.17
N ALA A 267 0.14 11.96 -6.82
CA ALA A 267 -0.84 11.35 -7.69
C ALA A 267 -2.20 12.03 -7.58
N LYS A 268 -2.97 11.98 -8.67
CA LYS A 268 -4.38 12.35 -8.70
C LYS A 268 -5.17 11.35 -9.52
N VAL A 269 -6.26 10.84 -8.94
CA VAL A 269 -7.17 9.91 -9.60
C VAL A 269 -8.56 10.53 -9.64
N ILE A 270 -9.21 10.49 -10.81
CA ILE A 270 -10.55 11.04 -11.03
C ILE A 270 -11.44 9.92 -11.58
N HIS A 271 -12.62 9.76 -11.00
CA HIS A 271 -13.69 8.93 -11.54
C HIS A 271 -14.88 9.80 -11.91
N GLU A 272 -15.00 10.16 -13.20
CA GLU A 272 -15.98 11.14 -13.70
C GLU A 272 -17.43 10.77 -13.40
N ALA A 273 -17.77 9.47 -13.48
CA ALA A 273 -19.14 9.01 -13.27
C ALA A 273 -19.63 9.30 -11.85
N SER A 274 -18.81 9.06 -10.82
CA SER A 274 -19.13 9.40 -9.43
C SER A 274 -18.81 10.85 -9.07
N GLY A 275 -17.91 11.50 -9.82
CA GLY A 275 -17.33 12.79 -9.50
C GLY A 275 -16.25 12.74 -8.43
N ARG A 276 -15.95 11.55 -7.85
CA ARG A 276 -14.92 11.40 -6.82
C ARG A 276 -13.53 11.63 -7.36
N ILE A 277 -12.75 12.34 -6.57
CA ILE A 277 -11.34 12.63 -6.82
C ILE A 277 -10.55 12.14 -5.60
N MET A 278 -9.43 11.46 -5.84
CA MET A 278 -8.45 11.11 -4.83
C MET A 278 -7.11 11.76 -5.18
N GLU A 279 -6.55 12.52 -4.27
CA GLU A 279 -5.18 13.02 -4.34
C GLU A 279 -4.32 12.24 -3.36
N MET A 280 -3.12 11.84 -3.78
CA MET A 280 -2.14 11.18 -2.92
C MET A 280 -0.93 12.10 -2.73
N TYR A 281 -0.64 12.38 -1.46
CA TYR A 281 0.56 13.10 -1.05
C TYR A 281 1.48 12.17 -0.31
N THR A 282 2.78 12.26 -0.56
CA THR A 282 3.78 11.49 0.20
C THR A 282 5.13 12.18 0.16
N ASN A 283 5.96 11.90 1.19
CA ASN A 283 7.37 12.22 1.20
C ASN A 283 8.26 11.04 0.79
N GLN A 284 7.70 9.86 0.50
CA GLN A 284 8.44 8.73 -0.04
C GLN A 284 8.87 8.97 -1.51
N PRO A 285 9.96 8.32 -1.99
CA PRO A 285 10.55 8.60 -3.31
C PRO A 285 9.77 8.01 -4.48
N CYS A 286 8.97 6.97 -4.28
CA CYS A 286 8.38 6.18 -5.36
C CYS A 286 6.96 5.74 -5.02
N VAL A 287 6.27 5.20 -6.03
CA VAL A 287 4.99 4.49 -5.90
C VAL A 287 4.98 3.23 -6.75
N GLN A 288 4.56 2.10 -6.19
CA GLN A 288 4.12 0.96 -6.98
C GLN A 288 2.70 1.25 -7.46
N PHE A 289 2.52 1.35 -8.77
CA PHE A 289 1.21 1.39 -9.39
C PHE A 289 0.83 -0.01 -9.85
N TYR A 290 -0.12 -0.62 -9.14
CA TYR A 290 -0.64 -1.95 -9.42
C TYR A 290 -2.10 -1.89 -9.86
N SER A 291 -2.42 -2.42 -11.02
CA SER A 291 -3.76 -2.36 -11.60
C SER A 291 -4.65 -3.57 -11.26
N GLY A 292 -4.33 -4.34 -10.21
CA GLY A 292 -5.15 -5.47 -9.78
C GLY A 292 -5.15 -6.65 -10.77
N ASN A 293 -3.99 -6.92 -11.39
CA ASN A 293 -3.86 -7.88 -12.49
C ASN A 293 -4.07 -9.33 -12.06
N PHE A 294 -3.79 -9.67 -10.81
CA PHE A 294 -3.89 -11.02 -10.24
C PHE A 294 -5.18 -11.24 -9.44
N LEU A 295 -6.04 -10.21 -9.31
CA LEU A 295 -7.38 -10.39 -8.78
C LEU A 295 -8.22 -11.32 -9.70
N GLY A 296 -9.13 -12.09 -9.09
CA GLY A 296 -10.03 -13.01 -9.81
C GLY A 296 -9.82 -14.48 -9.50
N ASN A 297 -8.74 -14.84 -8.80
CA ASN A 297 -8.45 -16.20 -8.36
C ASN A 297 -8.61 -16.39 -6.83
N GLU A 298 -9.09 -15.34 -6.14
CA GLU A 298 -9.22 -15.35 -4.70
C GLU A 298 -10.38 -16.22 -4.20
N LYS A 299 -10.16 -16.94 -3.11
CA LYS A 299 -11.16 -17.80 -2.45
C LYS A 299 -12.36 -17.00 -1.94
N TYR A 300 -12.13 -15.75 -1.53
CA TYR A 300 -13.13 -14.88 -0.92
C TYR A 300 -13.50 -13.71 -1.83
N PRO A 301 -14.79 -13.37 -1.97
CA PRO A 301 -15.20 -12.15 -2.65
C PRO A 301 -14.80 -10.93 -1.79
N PHE A 302 -14.74 -9.75 -2.39
CA PHE A 302 -14.74 -8.51 -1.65
C PHE A 302 -16.04 -8.29 -0.87
N LYS A 303 -16.08 -7.28 -0.02
CA LYS A 303 -17.27 -6.89 0.76
C LYS A 303 -18.53 -6.87 -0.08
N ASN A 304 -19.67 -7.21 0.56
CA ASN A 304 -20.97 -7.28 -0.09
C ASN A 304 -21.02 -8.28 -1.27
N ASN A 305 -20.24 -9.35 -1.20
CA ASN A 305 -20.13 -10.37 -2.26
C ASN A 305 -19.70 -9.81 -3.63
N CYS A 306 -18.98 -8.70 -3.67
CA CYS A 306 -18.41 -8.15 -4.89
C CYS A 306 -17.33 -9.09 -5.42
N ILE A 307 -17.52 -9.60 -6.64
CA ILE A 307 -16.60 -10.55 -7.26
C ILE A 307 -15.28 -9.86 -7.58
N GLN A 308 -14.18 -10.45 -7.14
CA GLN A 308 -12.83 -9.98 -7.44
C GLN A 308 -12.46 -10.35 -8.89
N ASN A 309 -12.76 -9.47 -9.83
CA ASN A 309 -12.32 -9.65 -11.21
C ASN A 309 -10.99 -8.93 -11.44
N LYS A 310 -10.21 -9.42 -12.41
CA LYS A 310 -8.99 -8.75 -12.88
C LYS A 310 -9.28 -7.28 -13.18
N GLN A 311 -8.45 -6.38 -12.62
CA GLN A 311 -8.52 -4.94 -12.84
C GLN A 311 -9.80 -4.26 -12.31
N ILE A 312 -10.40 -4.83 -11.25
CA ILE A 312 -11.55 -4.21 -10.56
C ILE A 312 -11.12 -3.13 -9.55
N ALA A 313 -9.85 -3.14 -9.15
CA ALA A 313 -9.27 -2.17 -8.23
C ALA A 313 -7.79 -1.93 -8.57
N PHE A 314 -7.23 -0.81 -8.10
CA PHE A 314 -5.82 -0.46 -8.25
C PHE A 314 -5.19 -0.13 -6.91
N CYS A 315 -3.86 -0.29 -6.80
CA CYS A 315 -3.08 0.14 -5.64
C CYS A 315 -2.12 1.27 -6.04
N LEU A 316 -1.91 2.20 -5.11
CA LEU A 316 -0.84 3.20 -5.15
C LEU A 316 -0.04 3.05 -3.85
N GLU A 317 0.97 2.20 -3.87
CA GLU A 317 1.77 1.83 -2.72
C GLU A 317 3.01 2.71 -2.68
N THR A 318 2.99 3.75 -1.86
CA THR A 318 4.15 4.63 -1.68
C THR A 318 5.25 3.88 -0.95
N GLN A 319 6.48 3.93 -1.46
CA GLN A 319 7.58 3.10 -1.00
C GLN A 319 8.93 3.60 -1.51
N HIS A 320 10.01 2.94 -1.11
CA HIS A 320 11.31 2.98 -1.80
C HIS A 320 11.31 1.95 -2.94
N MET A 321 12.30 2.05 -3.83
CA MET A 321 12.44 1.13 -4.97
C MET A 321 12.49 -0.32 -4.48
N PRO A 322 11.73 -1.26 -5.11
CA PRO A 322 11.83 -2.67 -4.80
C PRO A 322 13.25 -3.19 -5.02
N ASP A 323 13.64 -4.20 -4.23
CA ASP A 323 14.98 -4.83 -4.29
C ASP A 323 16.17 -3.87 -4.09
N ALA A 324 15.94 -2.67 -3.53
CA ALA A 324 16.94 -1.61 -3.44
C ALA A 324 18.21 -2.03 -2.69
N ILE A 325 18.13 -2.98 -1.76
CA ILE A 325 19.32 -3.48 -1.04
C ILE A 325 20.32 -4.19 -1.97
N ASN A 326 19.89 -4.68 -3.12
CA ASN A 326 20.69 -5.38 -4.12
C ASN A 326 21.12 -4.50 -5.30
N HIS A 327 20.80 -3.21 -5.29
CA HIS A 327 21.10 -2.27 -6.38
C HIS A 327 21.75 -0.99 -5.86
N ASP A 328 23.06 -0.81 -6.11
CA ASP A 328 23.84 0.35 -5.63
C ASP A 328 23.35 1.71 -6.16
N ASN A 329 22.63 1.71 -7.30
CA ASN A 329 22.08 2.91 -7.93
C ASN A 329 20.66 3.28 -7.45
N PHE A 330 20.06 2.48 -6.54
CA PHE A 330 18.78 2.77 -5.93
C PHE A 330 18.95 3.49 -4.59
N THR A 331 17.88 4.19 -4.15
CA THR A 331 17.88 4.81 -2.81
C THR A 331 17.93 3.75 -1.72
N SER A 332 18.78 4.00 -0.71
CA SER A 332 19.00 3.05 0.38
C SER A 332 17.72 2.76 1.18
N VAL A 333 17.53 1.51 1.56
CA VAL A 333 16.50 1.04 2.50
C VAL A 333 17.09 0.59 3.84
N ILE A 334 18.36 0.93 4.09
CA ILE A 334 19.05 0.61 5.34
C ILE A 334 18.62 1.60 6.42
N LEU A 335 18.32 1.07 7.60
CA LEU A 335 18.06 1.84 8.82
C LEU A 335 19.11 1.49 9.86
N ASN A 336 19.85 2.50 10.33
CA ASN A 336 20.81 2.36 11.42
C ASN A 336 20.15 2.61 12.79
N PRO A 337 20.74 2.10 13.90
CA PRO A 337 20.17 2.25 15.25
C PRO A 337 19.91 3.68 15.70
N GLU A 338 20.69 4.65 15.21
CA GLU A 338 20.56 6.07 15.59
C GLU A 338 19.61 6.85 14.68
N GLU A 339 19.08 6.18 13.64
CA GLU A 339 18.20 6.80 12.65
C GLU A 339 16.73 6.49 12.96
N LYS A 340 15.87 7.33 12.42
CA LYS A 340 14.43 7.16 12.48
C LYS A 340 13.86 7.03 11.07
N TYR A 341 13.11 5.97 10.82
CA TYR A 341 12.23 5.87 9.66
C TYR A 341 10.98 6.71 9.95
N ASP A 342 10.67 7.70 9.11
CA ASP A 342 9.54 8.62 9.34
C ASP A 342 8.97 9.10 8.00
N TYR A 343 7.96 8.40 7.52
CA TYR A 343 7.30 8.73 6.26
C TYR A 343 5.79 8.89 6.46
N THR A 344 5.18 9.66 5.57
CA THR A 344 3.74 9.93 5.60
C THR A 344 3.17 9.81 4.19
N THR A 345 2.02 9.13 4.09
CA THR A 345 1.18 9.09 2.90
C THR A 345 -0.21 9.60 3.25
N ILE A 346 -0.77 10.46 2.42
CA ILE A 346 -2.08 11.06 2.63
C ILE A 346 -2.92 10.79 1.40
N TYR A 347 -4.08 10.17 1.58
CA TYR A 347 -5.11 10.04 0.56
C TYR A 347 -6.25 10.99 0.87
N LYS A 348 -6.41 12.04 0.05
CA LYS A 348 -7.45 13.06 0.21
C LYS A 348 -8.56 12.84 -0.80
N PHE A 349 -9.78 12.70 -0.31
CA PHE A 349 -10.98 12.43 -1.11
C PHE A 349 -11.91 13.64 -1.13
N TYR A 350 -12.44 13.96 -2.31
CA TYR A 350 -13.44 15.02 -2.51
C TYR A 350 -14.19 14.81 -3.83
N CYS A 351 -15.24 15.65 -4.07
CA CYS A 351 -16.02 15.69 -5.31
C CYS A 351 -16.03 17.10 -5.89
#